data_28690bc24caacd36f3a054b5fc02a704
#
_entry.id   28690bc24caacd36f3a054b5fc02a704
#
_cell.length_a   1.000
_cell.length_b   1.000
_cell.length_c   1.000
_cell.angle_alpha   90.00
_cell.angle_beta   90.00
_cell.angle_gamma   90.00
#
_symmetry.space_group_name_H-M   'P 1'
#
loop_
_entity.id
_entity.type
_entity.pdbx_description
1 polymer ?
#
loop_
_entity_poly.entity_id
_entity_poly.type
_entity_poly.pdbx_seq_one_letter_code
_entity_poly.pdbx_strand_id
1 'polypeptide(L)'
;MGSTPTVVLVHGAFADASGYAEVIRELQSQAVEVRAPMNPLRGLAFDADAIARYTTTIEGPIVLVGHSYGGAVISQAAPVVNDVIALVFLSAFALDKGESCASIQEPFPPSLLASTSVPSPYDAPGAPHGPDLFIKIADFHQTFCADLPAQVAAPMAVSQRPLSAAALTEKATVAGWKNLPAWYLLSGQDNAIAPDCQRFMAGRMKAHVEPVSEGSHAAFIARPDIAAGLILKAIKTT
;
A
#
# COMPACT_ATOMS: atom_id res chain seq x y z
N MET A 1 -8.75 7.15 29.96
CA MET A 1 -7.91 7.57 28.82
C MET A 1 -8.07 6.48 27.79
N GLY A 2 -8.49 6.82 26.55
CA GLY A 2 -8.57 5.82 25.48
C GLY A 2 -7.19 5.20 25.22
N SER A 3 -7.14 3.92 24.86
CA SER A 3 -5.88 3.26 24.49
C SER A 3 -5.31 3.93 23.24
N THR A 4 -3.99 4.12 23.20
CA THR A 4 -3.30 4.61 22.01
C THR A 4 -3.54 3.61 20.86
N PRO A 5 -3.92 4.08 19.63
CA PRO A 5 -4.16 3.18 18.53
C PRO A 5 -2.91 2.40 18.10
N THR A 6 -3.10 1.15 17.69
CA THR A 6 -2.06 0.37 17.02
C THR A 6 -2.06 0.70 15.51
N VAL A 7 -0.88 0.98 14.97
CA VAL A 7 -0.68 1.18 13.53
C VAL A 7 -0.35 -0.15 12.86
N VAL A 8 -1.13 -0.54 11.85
CA VAL A 8 -0.90 -1.76 11.05
C VAL A 8 -0.47 -1.36 9.65
N LEU A 9 0.80 -1.66 9.30
CA LEU A 9 1.42 -1.31 8.03
C LEU A 9 1.33 -2.48 7.04
N VAL A 10 0.64 -2.29 5.92
CA VAL A 10 0.43 -3.32 4.89
C VAL A 10 1.19 -2.94 3.63
N HIS A 11 2.24 -3.71 3.32
CA HIS A 11 3.08 -3.47 2.15
C HIS A 11 2.37 -3.80 0.84
N GLY A 12 2.83 -3.18 -0.25
CA GLY A 12 2.39 -3.43 -1.61
C GLY A 12 3.10 -4.60 -2.30
N ALA A 13 2.88 -4.72 -3.61
CA ALA A 13 3.57 -5.65 -4.50
C ALA A 13 5.06 -5.31 -4.60
N PHE A 14 5.88 -6.28 -5.00
CA PHE A 14 7.32 -6.16 -5.26
C PHE A 14 8.16 -5.73 -4.06
N ALA A 15 7.56 -5.68 -2.87
CA ALA A 15 8.17 -5.24 -1.61
C ALA A 15 7.70 -6.11 -0.44
N ASP A 16 8.25 -5.86 0.72
CA ASP A 16 7.83 -6.46 1.99
C ASP A 16 7.83 -5.40 3.12
N ALA A 17 7.63 -5.84 4.36
CA ALA A 17 7.59 -4.97 5.52
C ALA A 17 8.91 -4.25 5.82
N SER A 18 10.05 -4.70 5.27
CA SER A 18 11.36 -4.06 5.51
C SER A 18 11.42 -2.63 4.97
N GLY A 19 10.64 -2.33 3.91
CA GLY A 19 10.51 -0.97 3.40
C GLY A 19 9.97 0.05 4.41
N TYR A 20 9.26 -0.40 5.44
CA TYR A 20 8.74 0.46 6.50
C TYR A 20 9.73 0.71 7.65
N ALA A 21 10.97 0.19 7.61
CA ALA A 21 11.88 0.21 8.77
C ALA A 21 12.06 1.60 9.38
N GLU A 22 12.26 2.64 8.56
CA GLU A 22 12.44 4.01 9.07
C GLU A 22 11.11 4.61 9.57
N VAL A 23 9.99 4.38 8.88
CA VAL A 23 8.66 4.80 9.34
C VAL A 23 8.32 4.16 10.68
N ILE A 24 8.66 2.89 10.87
CA ILE A 24 8.48 2.17 12.15
C ILE A 24 9.30 2.83 13.25
N ARG A 25 10.58 3.16 13.00
CA ARG A 25 11.45 3.84 13.98
C ARG A 25 10.89 5.21 14.39
N GLU A 26 10.42 5.99 13.42
CA GLU A 26 9.80 7.29 13.68
C GLU A 26 8.54 7.16 14.55
N LEU A 27 7.65 6.21 14.24
CA LEU A 27 6.43 5.97 15.02
C LEU A 27 6.75 5.46 16.44
N GLN A 28 7.69 4.51 16.57
CA GLN A 28 8.11 3.96 17.84
C GLN A 28 8.79 5.03 18.73
N SER A 29 9.52 5.99 18.13
CA SER A 29 10.09 7.12 18.88
C SER A 29 9.02 8.01 19.54
N GLN A 30 7.78 7.97 19.02
CA GLN A 30 6.61 8.64 19.56
C GLN A 30 5.73 7.73 20.44
N ALA A 31 6.27 6.58 20.88
CA ALA A 31 5.58 5.56 21.68
C ALA A 31 4.31 4.99 21.01
N VAL A 32 4.25 4.97 19.68
CA VAL A 32 3.16 4.34 18.91
C VAL A 32 3.44 2.86 18.77
N GLU A 33 2.45 2.02 19.05
CA GLU A 33 2.51 0.59 18.79
C GLU A 33 2.34 0.33 17.29
N VAL A 34 3.25 -0.46 16.70
CA VAL A 34 3.29 -0.74 15.26
C VAL A 34 3.33 -2.23 15.01
N ARG A 35 2.55 -2.69 14.03
CA ARG A 35 2.58 -4.03 13.47
C ARG A 35 2.75 -3.93 11.95
N ALA A 36 3.53 -4.82 11.38
CA ALA A 36 3.77 -4.87 9.93
C ALA A 36 3.64 -6.33 9.44
N PRO A 37 2.39 -6.86 9.33
CA PRO A 37 2.16 -8.21 8.87
C PRO A 37 2.60 -8.40 7.43
N MET A 38 2.92 -9.64 7.09
CA MET A 38 3.14 -10.06 5.71
C MET A 38 1.82 -9.98 4.93
N ASN A 39 1.83 -9.25 3.81
CA ASN A 39 0.76 -9.29 2.83
C ASN A 39 1.02 -10.48 1.88
N PRO A 40 0.09 -11.43 1.71
CA PRO A 40 0.33 -12.63 0.90
C PRO A 40 0.53 -12.38 -0.59
N LEU A 41 -0.05 -11.31 -1.15
CA LEU A 41 0.07 -10.92 -2.57
C LEU A 41 -0.52 -11.95 -3.55
N ARG A 42 -1.60 -12.64 -3.16
CA ARG A 42 -2.21 -13.74 -3.93
C ARG A 42 -3.54 -13.38 -4.58
N GLY A 43 -4.28 -12.39 -4.04
CA GLY A 43 -5.58 -11.94 -4.52
C GLY A 43 -6.20 -10.98 -3.51
N LEU A 44 -6.99 -10.01 -3.98
CA LEU A 44 -7.48 -8.93 -3.14
C LEU A 44 -8.32 -9.43 -1.97
N ALA A 45 -9.25 -10.35 -2.22
CA ALA A 45 -10.10 -10.90 -1.17
C ALA A 45 -9.30 -11.78 -0.19
N PHE A 46 -8.40 -12.62 -0.71
CA PHE A 46 -7.55 -13.49 0.09
C PHE A 46 -6.59 -12.69 0.99
N ASP A 47 -5.96 -11.66 0.43
CA ASP A 47 -5.00 -10.83 1.14
C ASP A 47 -5.70 -9.96 2.20
N ALA A 48 -6.88 -9.44 1.88
CA ALA A 48 -7.70 -8.69 2.84
C ALA A 48 -8.17 -9.57 4.03
N ASP A 49 -8.58 -10.82 3.77
CA ASP A 49 -8.93 -11.78 4.83
C ASP A 49 -7.71 -12.11 5.70
N ALA A 50 -6.54 -12.29 5.11
CA ALA A 50 -5.31 -12.54 5.86
C ALA A 50 -4.96 -11.38 6.81
N ILE A 51 -5.07 -10.13 6.33
CA ILE A 51 -4.86 -8.94 7.17
C ILE A 51 -5.94 -8.83 8.24
N ALA A 52 -7.21 -9.04 7.90
CA ALA A 52 -8.30 -9.02 8.88
C ALA A 52 -8.11 -10.05 9.99
N ARG A 53 -7.71 -11.28 9.65
CA ARG A 53 -7.38 -12.32 10.65
C ARG A 53 -6.21 -11.93 11.54
N TYR A 54 -5.15 -11.35 10.95
CA TYR A 54 -4.02 -10.89 11.74
C TYR A 54 -4.44 -9.85 12.78
N THR A 55 -5.32 -8.92 12.41
CA THR A 55 -5.78 -7.85 13.32
C THR A 55 -6.60 -8.35 14.50
N THR A 56 -7.16 -9.57 14.46
CA THR A 56 -7.85 -10.16 15.62
C THR A 56 -6.96 -10.37 16.84
N THR A 57 -5.64 -10.30 16.67
CA THR A 57 -4.64 -10.39 17.73
C THR A 57 -4.33 -9.04 18.40
N ILE A 58 -4.97 -7.97 17.92
CA ILE A 58 -4.74 -6.59 18.38
C ILE A 58 -5.96 -6.14 19.17
N GLU A 59 -5.72 -5.61 20.36
CA GLU A 59 -6.76 -5.02 21.20
C GLU A 59 -6.78 -3.50 21.02
N GLY A 60 -7.98 -2.91 21.03
CA GLY A 60 -8.20 -1.46 20.92
C GLY A 60 -8.19 -0.91 19.51
N PRO A 61 -8.16 0.42 19.35
CA PRO A 61 -8.33 1.08 18.06
C PRO A 61 -7.15 0.83 17.11
N ILE A 62 -7.46 0.73 15.81
CA ILE A 62 -6.49 0.41 14.75
C ILE A 62 -6.48 1.50 13.68
N VAL A 63 -5.29 1.96 13.30
CA VAL A 63 -5.05 2.73 12.08
C VAL A 63 -4.43 1.78 11.05
N LEU A 64 -5.16 1.52 9.95
CA LEU A 64 -4.63 0.71 8.83
C LEU A 64 -3.89 1.62 7.85
N VAL A 65 -2.66 1.25 7.53
CA VAL A 65 -1.80 1.97 6.58
C VAL A 65 -1.44 1.03 5.43
N GLY A 66 -1.71 1.44 4.19
CA GLY A 66 -1.40 0.63 3.01
C GLY A 66 -0.53 1.38 2.01
N HIS A 67 0.53 0.73 1.54
CA HIS A 67 1.33 1.21 0.41
C HIS A 67 0.89 0.50 -0.87
N SER A 68 0.75 1.26 -1.97
CA SER A 68 0.49 0.68 -3.29
C SER A 68 -0.72 -0.26 -3.29
N TYR A 69 -0.57 -1.53 -3.71
CA TYR A 69 -1.58 -2.57 -3.62
C TYR A 69 -2.10 -2.78 -2.18
N GLY A 70 -1.26 -2.55 -1.17
CA GLY A 70 -1.67 -2.61 0.24
C GLY A 70 -2.82 -1.66 0.58
N GLY A 71 -2.97 -0.54 -0.14
CA GLY A 71 -4.13 0.35 0.01
C GLY A 71 -5.45 -0.28 -0.40
N ALA A 72 -5.47 -1.04 -1.51
CA ALA A 72 -6.64 -1.83 -1.90
C ALA A 72 -6.98 -2.88 -0.84
N VAL A 73 -5.94 -3.56 -0.30
CA VAL A 73 -6.09 -4.59 0.73
C VAL A 73 -6.68 -4.01 2.02
N ILE A 74 -6.16 -2.90 2.54
CA ILE A 74 -6.70 -2.29 3.78
C ILE A 74 -8.12 -1.78 3.59
N SER A 75 -8.45 -1.23 2.41
CA SER A 75 -9.80 -0.77 2.10
C SER A 75 -10.80 -1.92 2.03
N GLN A 76 -10.39 -3.05 1.44
CA GLN A 76 -11.19 -4.27 1.38
C GLN A 76 -11.36 -4.93 2.76
N ALA A 77 -10.32 -4.89 3.62
CA ALA A 77 -10.33 -5.49 4.95
C ALA A 77 -11.09 -4.65 5.98
N ALA A 78 -11.04 -3.33 5.90
CA ALA A 78 -11.54 -2.41 6.92
C ALA A 78 -12.96 -2.71 7.45
N PRO A 79 -13.96 -3.08 6.61
CA PRO A 79 -15.32 -3.36 7.11
C PRO A 79 -15.45 -4.57 8.04
N VAL A 80 -14.46 -5.46 8.04
CA VAL A 80 -14.48 -6.70 8.84
C VAL A 80 -13.40 -6.73 9.93
N VAL A 81 -12.58 -5.69 10.01
CA VAL A 81 -11.62 -5.46 11.10
C VAL A 81 -12.29 -4.66 12.21
N ASN A 82 -12.18 -5.14 13.44
CA ASN A 82 -12.73 -4.44 14.59
C ASN A 82 -11.94 -3.15 14.89
N ASP A 83 -12.66 -2.13 15.34
CA ASP A 83 -12.09 -0.87 15.86
C ASP A 83 -11.14 -0.13 14.89
N VAL A 84 -11.34 -0.24 13.57
CA VAL A 84 -10.63 0.61 12.62
C VAL A 84 -11.15 2.04 12.73
N ILE A 85 -10.25 2.96 13.06
CA ILE A 85 -10.58 4.38 13.24
C ILE A 85 -10.14 5.25 12.06
N ALA A 86 -9.15 4.82 11.27
CA ALA A 86 -8.62 5.57 10.14
C ALA A 86 -7.95 4.67 9.09
N LEU A 87 -7.89 5.17 7.85
CA LEU A 87 -7.12 4.59 6.75
C LEU A 87 -6.06 5.59 6.28
N VAL A 88 -4.83 5.12 6.09
CA VAL A 88 -3.73 5.91 5.52
C VAL A 88 -3.21 5.23 4.27
N PHE A 89 -3.18 5.95 3.18
CA PHE A 89 -2.76 5.47 1.86
C PHE A 89 -1.41 6.12 1.51
N LEU A 90 -0.39 5.30 1.29
CA LEU A 90 0.95 5.77 0.89
C LEU A 90 1.15 5.42 -0.58
N SER A 91 0.98 6.39 -1.51
CA SER A 91 1.06 6.17 -2.97
C SER A 91 0.27 4.92 -3.39
N ALA A 92 -1.01 4.83 -3.00
CA ALA A 92 -1.70 3.56 -2.92
C ALA A 92 -3.06 3.54 -3.63
N PHE A 93 -3.52 2.34 -3.99
CA PHE A 93 -4.85 2.13 -4.55
C PHE A 93 -5.94 2.28 -3.49
N ALA A 94 -6.94 3.10 -3.82
CA ALA A 94 -8.17 3.26 -3.05
C ALA A 94 -9.37 2.95 -3.97
N LEU A 95 -9.63 1.66 -4.15
CA LEU A 95 -10.61 1.16 -5.09
C LEU A 95 -12.05 1.39 -4.60
N ASP A 96 -12.95 1.71 -5.52
CA ASP A 96 -14.38 1.60 -5.28
C ASP A 96 -14.88 0.18 -5.62
N LYS A 97 -16.08 -0.16 -5.15
CA LYS A 97 -16.68 -1.44 -5.46
C LYS A 97 -16.80 -1.65 -6.98
N GLY A 98 -16.30 -2.78 -7.45
CA GLY A 98 -16.28 -3.16 -8.86
C GLY A 98 -15.03 -2.72 -9.63
N GLU A 99 -14.17 -1.88 -9.06
CA GLU A 99 -12.86 -1.52 -9.62
C GLU A 99 -11.79 -2.54 -9.25
N SER A 100 -10.76 -2.63 -10.08
CA SER A 100 -9.52 -3.36 -9.81
C SER A 100 -8.30 -2.43 -9.94
N CYS A 101 -7.13 -2.86 -9.46
CA CYS A 101 -5.90 -2.09 -9.62
C CYS A 101 -5.56 -1.84 -11.09
N ALA A 102 -5.93 -2.75 -11.99
CA ALA A 102 -5.77 -2.56 -13.43
C ALA A 102 -6.78 -1.54 -13.97
N SER A 103 -8.08 -1.75 -13.73
CA SER A 103 -9.14 -0.94 -14.34
C SER A 103 -9.13 0.52 -13.89
N ILE A 104 -8.75 0.81 -12.64
CA ILE A 104 -8.72 2.20 -12.13
C ILE A 104 -7.64 3.05 -12.84
N GLN A 105 -6.62 2.44 -13.40
CA GLN A 105 -5.53 3.13 -14.10
C GLN A 105 -5.83 3.40 -15.57
N GLU A 106 -6.77 2.69 -16.20
CA GLU A 106 -7.07 2.78 -17.64
C GLU A 106 -7.36 4.22 -18.15
N PRO A 107 -8.06 5.09 -17.39
CA PRO A 107 -8.32 6.46 -17.83
C PRO A 107 -7.13 7.42 -17.75
N PHE A 108 -6.02 6.99 -17.15
CA PHE A 108 -4.85 7.84 -16.87
C PHE A 108 -3.67 7.48 -17.75
N PRO A 109 -2.63 8.34 -17.84
CA PRO A 109 -1.41 8.01 -18.55
C PRO A 109 -0.83 6.68 -18.08
N PRO A 110 -0.34 5.82 -19.00
CA PRO A 110 0.21 4.53 -18.64
C PRO A 110 1.44 4.66 -17.75
N SER A 111 1.48 3.87 -16.68
CA SER A 111 2.66 3.79 -15.81
C SER A 111 3.75 2.92 -16.45
N LEU A 112 5.01 3.09 -15.99
CA LEU A 112 6.12 2.23 -16.43
C LEU A 112 5.91 0.77 -15.99
N LEU A 113 5.15 0.54 -14.93
CA LEU A 113 4.90 -0.80 -14.40
C LEU A 113 4.36 -1.77 -15.47
N ALA A 114 3.49 -1.29 -16.36
CA ALA A 114 2.92 -2.10 -17.43
C ALA A 114 3.97 -2.65 -18.41
N SER A 115 5.04 -1.89 -18.71
CA SER A 115 6.10 -2.26 -19.65
C SER A 115 7.31 -2.92 -19.00
N THR A 116 7.47 -2.74 -17.70
CA THR A 116 8.61 -3.27 -16.93
C THR A 116 8.29 -4.54 -16.16
N SER A 117 7.01 -4.90 -16.02
CA SER A 117 6.59 -6.14 -15.38
C SER A 117 6.87 -7.35 -16.27
N VAL A 118 7.35 -8.43 -15.64
CA VAL A 118 7.57 -9.73 -16.30
C VAL A 118 6.85 -10.82 -15.52
N PRO A 119 6.18 -11.75 -16.24
CA PRO A 119 5.55 -12.90 -15.60
C PRO A 119 6.58 -13.99 -15.30
N SER A 120 6.37 -14.70 -14.19
CA SER A 120 7.05 -15.92 -13.82
C SER A 120 6.00 -17.00 -13.51
N PRO A 121 6.15 -18.24 -13.98
CA PRO A 121 5.21 -19.29 -13.62
C PRO A 121 5.12 -19.47 -12.11
N TYR A 122 3.90 -19.61 -11.60
CA TYR A 122 3.63 -19.97 -10.24
C TYR A 122 2.55 -21.05 -10.20
N ASP A 123 2.96 -22.26 -9.87
CA ASP A 123 2.13 -23.46 -9.93
C ASP A 123 2.25 -24.19 -8.59
N ALA A 124 1.54 -23.72 -7.58
CA ALA A 124 1.48 -24.40 -6.29
C ALA A 124 0.07 -24.96 -6.05
N PRO A 125 -0.06 -26.21 -5.59
CA PRO A 125 -1.37 -26.80 -5.28
C PRO A 125 -2.13 -25.94 -4.25
N GLY A 126 -3.38 -25.57 -4.57
CA GLY A 126 -4.23 -24.76 -3.71
C GLY A 126 -3.94 -23.26 -3.70
N ALA A 127 -2.95 -22.77 -4.47
CA ALA A 127 -2.73 -21.35 -4.64
C ALA A 127 -3.70 -20.75 -5.67
N PRO A 128 -4.08 -19.45 -5.52
CA PRO A 128 -4.77 -18.74 -6.58
C PRO A 128 -3.93 -18.77 -7.87
N HIS A 129 -4.57 -19.12 -8.98
CA HIS A 129 -3.92 -19.33 -10.25
C HIS A 129 -3.40 -18.05 -10.88
N GLY A 130 -2.38 -18.18 -11.71
CA GLY A 130 -1.83 -17.14 -12.56
C GLY A 130 -0.32 -17.02 -12.40
N PRO A 131 0.36 -16.34 -13.34
CA PRO A 131 1.77 -16.06 -13.15
C PRO A 131 1.97 -15.09 -11.99
N ASP A 132 3.11 -15.20 -11.37
CA ASP A 132 3.66 -14.17 -10.51
C ASP A 132 4.24 -13.05 -11.39
N LEU A 133 4.09 -11.81 -10.94
CA LEU A 133 4.65 -10.65 -11.61
C LEU A 133 5.82 -10.10 -10.81
N PHE A 134 6.88 -9.76 -11.52
CA PHE A 134 8.06 -9.06 -11.00
C PHE A 134 8.32 -7.83 -11.87
N ILE A 135 8.96 -6.81 -11.32
CA ILE A 135 9.57 -5.75 -12.13
C ILE A 135 10.94 -6.26 -12.59
N LYS A 136 11.30 -6.05 -13.88
CA LYS A 136 12.66 -6.35 -14.36
C LYS A 136 13.69 -5.68 -13.46
N ILE A 137 14.72 -6.42 -13.03
CA ILE A 137 15.74 -5.91 -12.10
C ILE A 137 16.36 -4.60 -12.61
N ALA A 138 16.66 -4.54 -13.93
CA ALA A 138 17.26 -3.35 -14.53
C ALA A 138 16.34 -2.11 -14.51
N ASP A 139 15.03 -2.30 -14.49
CA ASP A 139 14.04 -1.22 -14.55
C ASP A 139 13.47 -0.87 -13.16
N PHE A 140 13.81 -1.69 -12.13
CA PHE A 140 13.20 -1.58 -10.80
C PHE A 140 13.41 -0.19 -10.18
N HIS A 141 14.64 0.31 -10.20
CA HIS A 141 14.97 1.61 -9.60
C HIS A 141 14.09 2.72 -10.20
N GLN A 142 14.06 2.83 -11.52
CA GLN A 142 13.29 3.88 -12.20
C GLN A 142 11.78 3.69 -12.01
N THR A 143 11.29 2.46 -12.01
CA THR A 143 9.84 2.18 -11.91
C THR A 143 9.32 2.36 -10.50
N PHE A 144 10.09 1.91 -9.49
CA PHE A 144 9.58 1.75 -8.13
C PHE A 144 10.10 2.80 -7.15
N CYS A 145 11.38 3.18 -7.24
CA CYS A 145 12.04 3.98 -6.19
C CYS A 145 13.09 4.95 -6.78
N ALA A 146 12.72 5.70 -7.82
CA ALA A 146 13.64 6.57 -8.55
C ALA A 146 14.26 7.70 -7.69
N ASP A 147 13.61 8.07 -6.58
CA ASP A 147 14.08 9.05 -5.61
C ASP A 147 15.04 8.49 -4.54
N LEU A 148 15.27 7.17 -4.53
CA LEU A 148 16.23 6.54 -3.63
C LEU A 148 17.64 6.46 -4.27
N PRO A 149 18.71 6.46 -3.46
CA PRO A 149 20.05 6.14 -3.97
C PRO A 149 20.08 4.74 -4.62
N ALA A 150 20.82 4.60 -5.73
CA ALA A 150 20.93 3.33 -6.45
C ALA A 150 21.39 2.14 -5.58
N GLN A 151 22.27 2.41 -4.61
CA GLN A 151 22.76 1.39 -3.67
C GLN A 151 21.66 0.90 -2.70
N VAL A 152 20.60 1.68 -2.49
CA VAL A 152 19.42 1.28 -1.70
C VAL A 152 18.45 0.50 -2.58
N ALA A 153 18.25 0.95 -3.83
CA ALA A 153 17.35 0.29 -4.79
C ALA A 153 17.85 -1.09 -5.24
N ALA A 154 19.18 -1.27 -5.36
CA ALA A 154 19.74 -2.52 -5.89
C ALA A 154 19.37 -3.79 -5.09
N PRO A 155 19.49 -3.85 -3.74
CA PRO A 155 19.03 -5.00 -2.99
C PRO A 155 17.49 -5.17 -3.07
N MET A 156 16.72 -4.09 -3.11
CA MET A 156 15.26 -4.17 -3.26
C MET A 156 14.87 -4.83 -4.59
N ALA A 157 15.59 -4.51 -5.67
CA ALA A 157 15.33 -5.06 -6.99
C ALA A 157 15.48 -6.58 -7.07
N VAL A 158 16.36 -7.17 -6.26
CA VAL A 158 16.62 -8.63 -6.27
C VAL A 158 15.87 -9.38 -5.17
N SER A 159 15.27 -8.69 -4.21
CA SER A 159 14.50 -9.28 -3.11
C SER A 159 12.98 -9.06 -3.24
N GLN A 160 12.50 -8.74 -4.43
CA GLN A 160 11.08 -8.51 -4.68
C GLN A 160 10.21 -9.67 -4.22
N ARG A 161 9.09 -9.35 -3.60
CA ARG A 161 7.99 -10.30 -3.41
C ARG A 161 7.02 -10.18 -4.57
N PRO A 162 6.79 -11.25 -5.33
CA PRO A 162 5.93 -11.19 -6.51
C PRO A 162 4.46 -10.97 -6.13
N LEU A 163 3.74 -10.30 -7.02
CA LEU A 163 2.30 -10.20 -6.98
C LEU A 163 1.68 -11.21 -7.94
N SER A 164 0.70 -11.98 -7.51
CA SER A 164 -0.11 -12.77 -8.43
C SER A 164 -0.81 -11.83 -9.44
N ALA A 165 -0.72 -12.15 -10.74
CA ALA A 165 -1.38 -11.36 -11.78
C ALA A 165 -2.91 -11.23 -11.54
N ALA A 166 -3.52 -12.23 -10.93
CA ALA A 166 -4.93 -12.21 -10.57
C ALA A 166 -5.27 -11.06 -9.60
N ALA A 167 -4.34 -10.72 -8.67
CA ALA A 167 -4.56 -9.64 -7.71
C ALA A 167 -4.69 -8.26 -8.36
N LEU A 168 -4.09 -8.03 -9.54
CA LEU A 168 -4.24 -6.78 -10.28
C LEU A 168 -5.64 -6.60 -10.90
N THR A 169 -6.28 -7.69 -11.29
CA THR A 169 -7.54 -7.69 -12.05
C THR A 169 -8.75 -8.04 -11.17
N GLU A 170 -8.52 -8.58 -9.97
CA GLU A 170 -9.58 -8.87 -9.03
C GLU A 170 -10.29 -7.58 -8.58
N LYS A 171 -11.61 -7.61 -8.67
CA LYS A 171 -12.45 -6.45 -8.37
C LYS A 171 -12.71 -6.33 -6.88
N ALA A 172 -12.57 -5.12 -6.35
CA ALA A 172 -12.99 -4.81 -4.99
C ALA A 172 -14.49 -5.06 -4.81
N THR A 173 -14.85 -5.71 -3.73
CA THR A 173 -16.27 -6.00 -3.38
C THR A 173 -16.84 -4.93 -2.47
N VAL A 174 -15.99 -4.20 -1.77
CA VAL A 174 -16.34 -3.10 -0.86
C VAL A 174 -15.35 -1.95 -1.02
N ALA A 175 -15.73 -0.77 -0.53
CA ALA A 175 -14.89 0.42 -0.46
C ALA A 175 -14.90 0.93 0.98
N GLY A 176 -14.07 0.34 1.85
CA GLY A 176 -14.04 0.64 3.28
C GLY A 176 -13.72 2.09 3.60
N TRP A 177 -12.99 2.76 2.72
CA TRP A 177 -12.68 4.19 2.84
C TRP A 177 -13.92 5.11 2.81
N LYS A 178 -15.09 4.65 2.37
CA LYS A 178 -16.31 5.46 2.36
C LYS A 178 -16.86 5.77 3.74
N ASN A 179 -16.51 4.95 4.73
CA ASN A 179 -17.07 5.04 6.08
C ASN A 179 -16.03 5.44 7.13
N LEU A 180 -14.80 5.74 6.70
CA LEU A 180 -13.68 6.03 7.60
C LEU A 180 -12.95 7.29 7.14
N PRO A 181 -12.42 8.10 8.06
CA PRO A 181 -11.53 9.18 7.70
C PRO A 181 -10.28 8.63 7.01
N ALA A 182 -9.80 9.33 5.99
CA ALA A 182 -8.72 8.89 5.14
C ALA A 182 -7.62 9.95 5.00
N TRP A 183 -6.36 9.50 4.98
CA TRP A 183 -5.16 10.28 4.71
C TRP A 183 -4.43 9.69 3.51
N TYR A 184 -3.81 10.53 2.71
CA TYR A 184 -3.15 10.10 1.48
C TYR A 184 -1.81 10.82 1.29
N LEU A 185 -0.70 10.06 1.28
CA LEU A 185 0.59 10.54 0.80
C LEU A 185 0.59 10.40 -0.72
N LEU A 186 0.70 11.53 -1.43
CA LEU A 186 0.66 11.60 -2.87
C LEU A 186 2.05 11.78 -3.45
N SER A 187 2.51 10.81 -4.23
CA SER A 187 3.81 10.84 -4.90
C SER A 187 3.71 11.53 -6.27
N GLY A 188 4.42 12.65 -6.42
CA GLY A 188 4.31 13.50 -7.61
C GLY A 188 5.05 12.96 -8.84
N GLN A 189 6.02 12.05 -8.67
CA GLN A 189 6.79 11.42 -9.75
C GLN A 189 6.71 9.89 -9.70
N ASP A 190 5.53 9.38 -9.34
CA ASP A 190 5.27 7.95 -9.28
C ASP A 190 5.17 7.34 -10.69
N ASN A 191 6.03 6.36 -10.96
CA ASN A 191 6.08 5.61 -12.22
C ASN A 191 5.32 4.28 -12.18
N ALA A 192 4.74 3.90 -11.03
CA ALA A 192 3.95 2.68 -10.86
C ALA A 192 2.44 2.96 -10.82
N ILE A 193 2.03 4.03 -10.14
CA ILE A 193 0.65 4.54 -10.15
C ILE A 193 0.68 6.00 -10.58
N ALA A 194 0.11 6.31 -11.76
CA ALA A 194 0.13 7.66 -12.28
C ALA A 194 -0.33 8.70 -11.24
N PRO A 195 0.40 9.82 -11.04
CA PRO A 195 0.03 10.83 -10.05
C PRO A 195 -1.40 11.37 -10.22
N ASP A 196 -1.90 11.43 -11.46
CA ASP A 196 -3.29 11.84 -11.73
C ASP A 196 -4.31 10.82 -11.23
N CYS A 197 -4.00 9.51 -11.32
CA CYS A 197 -4.81 8.45 -10.73
C CYS A 197 -4.81 8.58 -9.20
N GLN A 198 -3.68 8.86 -8.58
CA GLN A 198 -3.59 9.10 -7.13
C GLN A 198 -4.42 10.32 -6.72
N ARG A 199 -4.33 11.45 -7.46
CA ARG A 199 -5.16 12.65 -7.20
C ARG A 199 -6.64 12.35 -7.30
N PHE A 200 -7.05 11.59 -8.32
CA PHE A 200 -8.43 11.16 -8.49
C PHE A 200 -8.92 10.35 -7.29
N MET A 201 -8.16 9.31 -6.88
CA MET A 201 -8.54 8.47 -5.74
C MET A 201 -8.58 9.26 -4.43
N ALA A 202 -7.57 10.08 -4.14
CA ALA A 202 -7.52 10.92 -2.94
C ALA A 202 -8.68 11.93 -2.91
N GLY A 203 -8.99 12.56 -4.05
CA GLY A 203 -10.07 13.54 -4.17
C GLY A 203 -11.45 12.92 -3.92
N ARG A 204 -11.75 11.75 -4.52
CA ARG A 204 -13.05 11.09 -4.31
C ARG A 204 -13.25 10.60 -2.88
N MET A 205 -12.16 10.22 -2.18
CA MET A 205 -12.20 9.89 -0.76
C MET A 205 -12.35 11.11 0.15
N LYS A 206 -12.14 12.32 -0.39
CA LYS A 206 -11.97 13.56 0.41
C LYS A 206 -10.86 13.40 1.47
N ALA A 207 -9.79 12.70 1.10
CA ALA A 207 -8.70 12.40 2.00
C ALA A 207 -7.91 13.67 2.38
N HIS A 208 -7.31 13.66 3.57
CA HIS A 208 -6.28 14.63 3.94
C HIS A 208 -5.00 14.31 3.16
N VAL A 209 -4.67 15.13 2.15
CA VAL A 209 -3.55 14.88 1.25
C VAL A 209 -2.27 15.52 1.75
N GLU A 210 -1.18 14.74 1.77
CA GLU A 210 0.19 15.19 1.99
C GLU A 210 1.00 14.96 0.70
N PRO A 211 1.33 16.00 -0.07
CA PRO A 211 2.04 15.82 -1.34
C PRO A 211 3.56 15.72 -1.12
N VAL A 212 4.18 14.76 -1.81
CA VAL A 212 5.64 14.65 -1.98
C VAL A 212 5.93 14.86 -3.46
N SER A 213 6.16 16.12 -3.87
CA SER A 213 6.22 16.53 -5.29
C SER A 213 7.27 15.76 -6.09
N GLU A 214 8.43 15.49 -5.52
CA GLU A 214 9.54 14.75 -6.14
C GLU A 214 9.53 13.26 -5.76
N GLY A 215 8.51 12.79 -5.04
CA GLY A 215 8.42 11.43 -4.54
C GLY A 215 8.15 10.41 -5.65
N SER A 216 8.92 9.33 -5.66
CA SER A 216 8.66 8.13 -6.45
C SER A 216 7.53 7.28 -5.84
N HIS A 217 7.27 6.08 -6.39
CA HIS A 217 6.31 5.14 -5.81
C HIS A 217 6.67 4.74 -4.37
N ALA A 218 7.96 4.74 -4.03
CA ALA A 218 8.48 4.44 -2.70
C ALA A 218 8.80 5.70 -1.86
N ALA A 219 8.11 6.82 -2.08
CA ALA A 219 8.35 8.09 -1.40
C ALA A 219 8.36 7.99 0.13
N PHE A 220 7.61 7.06 0.72
CA PHE A 220 7.60 6.80 2.16
C PHE A 220 8.92 6.24 2.69
N ILE A 221 9.76 5.65 1.82
CA ILE A 221 11.12 5.20 2.16
C ILE A 221 12.10 6.38 2.08
N ALA A 222 11.96 7.22 1.05
CA ALA A 222 12.79 8.40 0.87
C ALA A 222 12.49 9.50 1.92
N ARG A 223 11.23 9.59 2.33
CA ARG A 223 10.73 10.61 3.27
C ARG A 223 9.91 9.96 4.40
N PRO A 224 10.57 9.15 5.25
CA PRO A 224 9.90 8.49 6.37
C PRO A 224 9.31 9.48 7.37
N ASP A 225 9.91 10.66 7.51
CA ASP A 225 9.43 11.77 8.31
C ASP A 225 8.03 12.26 7.88
N ILE A 226 7.81 12.40 6.57
CA ILE A 226 6.50 12.80 6.03
C ILE A 226 5.47 11.68 6.23
N ALA A 227 5.84 10.44 5.91
CA ALA A 227 4.93 9.30 6.05
C ALA A 227 4.52 9.09 7.52
N ALA A 228 5.47 9.08 8.45
CA ALA A 228 5.18 8.98 9.89
C ALA A 228 4.37 10.17 10.38
N GLY A 229 4.70 11.39 9.96
CA GLY A 229 3.95 12.60 10.28
C GLY A 229 2.48 12.52 9.85
N LEU A 230 2.20 11.98 8.65
CA LEU A 230 0.84 11.76 8.15
C LEU A 230 0.07 10.74 9.01
N ILE A 231 0.73 9.62 9.37
CA ILE A 231 0.14 8.59 10.24
C ILE A 231 -0.16 9.18 11.63
N LEU A 232 0.75 9.97 12.19
CA LEU A 232 0.54 10.63 13.49
C LEU A 232 -0.61 11.65 13.44
N LYS A 233 -0.83 12.35 12.33
CA LYS A 233 -2.01 13.20 12.12
C LYS A 233 -3.29 12.36 12.14
N ALA A 234 -3.31 11.20 11.50
CA ALA A 234 -4.45 10.29 11.53
C ALA A 234 -4.78 9.82 12.95
N ILE A 235 -3.77 9.45 13.75
CA ILE A 235 -3.95 9.04 15.16
C ILE A 235 -4.54 10.16 16.02
N LYS A 236 -4.12 11.41 15.80
CA LYS A 236 -4.53 12.54 16.65
C LYS A 236 -5.91 13.10 16.33
N THR A 237 -6.42 12.85 15.13
CA THR A 237 -7.67 13.44 14.64
C THR A 237 -8.87 12.51 14.84
N THR A 238 -8.64 11.26 15.17
CA THR A 238 -9.64 10.23 15.45
C THR A 238 -9.69 9.88 16.94
#